data_58d483c214759f5325f92aa73f333789
#
_entry.id   58d483c214759f5325f92aa73f333789
#
_cell.length_a   1.000
_cell.length_b   1.000
_cell.length_c   1.000
_cell.angle_alpha   90.00
_cell.angle_beta   90.00
_cell.angle_gamma   90.00
#
_symmetry.space_group_name_H-M   'P 1'
#
loop_
_entity.id
_entity.type
_entity.pdbx_description
1 polymer ?
#
loop_
_entity_poly.entity_id
_entity_poly.type
_entity_poly.pdbx_seq_one_letter_code
_entity_poly.pdbx_strand_id
1 'polypeptide(L)'
;MSSPGDAGAADVASVQDAFARVREAVAAVIVGQDEAVRLAFTTLLCEGHSLFEGVPGVAKTLLVRTLARVLDLRFGRVQFTADLMPADIIGTPVLQPGQGEFRFRPGPLFTDLLLADEINRAPAKTQAALLEAMQERAATVDGTRHALGPHFTVFATQNPIEQEGTYPLPEA
;
A
#
# COMPACT_ATOMS: atom_id res chain seq x y z
N MET A 1 24.65 32.08 -10.20
CA MET A 1 23.96 31.87 -8.90
C MET A 1 22.47 31.82 -9.21
N SER A 2 21.90 30.60 -9.33
CA SER A 2 20.46 30.43 -9.57
C SER A 2 19.69 30.80 -8.29
N SER A 3 18.64 31.57 -8.43
CA SER A 3 17.80 32.01 -7.32
C SER A 3 17.07 30.84 -6.68
N PRO A 4 16.86 30.76 -5.36
CA PRO A 4 16.12 29.67 -4.69
C PRO A 4 14.70 29.45 -5.24
N GLY A 5 14.11 30.46 -5.89
CA GLY A 5 12.81 30.37 -6.54
C GLY A 5 12.78 29.58 -7.85
N ASP A 6 13.91 29.51 -8.57
CA ASP A 6 14.00 28.80 -9.86
C ASP A 6 14.04 27.28 -9.68
N ALA A 7 14.68 26.77 -8.62
CA ALA A 7 14.73 25.34 -8.34
C ALA A 7 13.34 24.80 -7.97
N GLY A 8 12.58 25.51 -7.12
CA GLY A 8 11.24 25.07 -6.73
C GLY A 8 10.23 25.09 -7.89
N ALA A 9 10.36 26.04 -8.84
CA ALA A 9 9.50 26.07 -10.02
C ALA A 9 9.80 24.93 -11.00
N ALA A 10 11.06 24.55 -11.17
CA ALA A 10 11.47 23.42 -11.99
C ALA A 10 10.98 22.09 -11.41
N ASP A 11 11.04 21.94 -10.07
CA ASP A 11 10.55 20.73 -9.38
C ASP A 11 9.01 20.58 -9.53
N VAL A 12 8.26 21.68 -9.39
CA VAL A 12 6.80 21.65 -9.58
C VAL A 12 6.43 21.29 -11.02
N ALA A 13 7.11 21.84 -12.02
CA ALA A 13 6.87 21.51 -13.43
C ALA A 13 7.14 20.03 -13.71
N SER A 14 8.21 19.48 -13.17
CA SER A 14 8.55 18.05 -13.34
C SER A 14 7.50 17.13 -12.73
N VAL A 15 6.94 17.47 -11.58
CA VAL A 15 5.86 16.73 -10.92
C VAL A 15 4.57 16.81 -11.75
N GLN A 16 4.24 17.98 -12.30
CA GLN A 16 3.06 18.15 -13.16
C GLN A 16 3.17 17.30 -14.44
N ASP A 17 4.34 17.29 -15.07
CA ASP A 17 4.60 16.46 -16.25
C ASP A 17 4.55 14.96 -15.93
N ALA A 18 5.10 14.55 -14.80
CA ALA A 18 5.01 13.16 -14.33
C ALA A 18 3.56 12.76 -14.09
N PHE A 19 2.77 13.61 -13.42
CA PHE A 19 1.35 13.37 -13.19
C PHE A 19 0.56 13.28 -14.50
N ALA A 20 0.81 14.17 -15.46
CA ALA A 20 0.14 14.15 -16.76
C ALA A 20 0.36 12.82 -17.48
N ARG A 21 1.59 12.32 -17.50
CA ARG A 21 1.94 11.01 -18.10
C ARG A 21 1.26 9.84 -17.38
N VAL A 22 1.27 9.86 -16.04
CA VAL A 22 0.59 8.82 -15.23
C VAL A 22 -0.91 8.85 -15.51
N ARG A 23 -1.53 10.03 -15.50
CA ARG A 23 -2.97 10.18 -15.77
C ARG A 23 -3.34 9.66 -17.16
N GLU A 24 -2.57 9.99 -18.19
CA GLU A 24 -2.80 9.50 -19.56
C GLU A 24 -2.70 7.97 -19.64
N ALA A 25 -1.65 7.39 -19.04
CA ALA A 25 -1.46 5.95 -19.03
C ALA A 25 -2.56 5.21 -18.25
N VAL A 26 -3.04 5.79 -17.15
CA VAL A 26 -4.15 5.22 -16.36
C VAL A 26 -5.48 5.39 -17.09
N ALA A 27 -5.72 6.51 -17.76
CA ALA A 27 -6.95 6.78 -18.51
C ALA A 27 -7.17 5.80 -19.67
N ALA A 28 -6.10 5.19 -20.19
CA ALA A 28 -6.20 4.12 -21.18
C ALA A 28 -6.86 2.83 -20.66
N VAL A 29 -6.90 2.66 -19.32
CA VAL A 29 -7.43 1.46 -18.64
C VAL A 29 -8.66 1.78 -17.80
N ILE A 30 -8.71 2.97 -17.20
CA ILE A 30 -9.74 3.39 -16.24
C ILE A 30 -10.33 4.73 -16.69
N VAL A 31 -11.64 4.75 -16.89
CA VAL A 31 -12.36 5.96 -17.32
C VAL A 31 -13.12 6.57 -16.13
N GLY A 32 -13.07 7.90 -16.02
CA GLY A 32 -13.94 8.66 -15.10
C GLY A 32 -13.48 8.68 -13.64
N GLN A 33 -12.21 8.37 -13.33
CA GLN A 33 -11.68 8.40 -11.95
C GLN A 33 -10.48 9.35 -11.77
N ASP A 34 -10.47 10.46 -12.49
CA ASP A 34 -9.34 11.42 -12.46
C ASP A 34 -8.97 11.88 -11.05
N GLU A 35 -9.97 12.12 -10.20
CA GLU A 35 -9.74 12.55 -8.81
C GLU A 35 -9.08 11.44 -7.97
N ALA A 36 -9.54 10.19 -8.10
CA ALA A 36 -8.94 9.07 -7.40
C ALA A 36 -7.49 8.83 -7.86
N VAL A 37 -7.22 8.98 -9.17
CA VAL A 37 -5.87 8.90 -9.74
C VAL A 37 -4.98 10.02 -9.16
N ARG A 38 -5.49 11.26 -9.09
CA ARG A 38 -4.78 12.40 -8.55
C ARG A 38 -4.43 12.19 -7.07
N LEU A 39 -5.39 11.77 -6.26
CA LEU A 39 -5.19 11.50 -4.84
C LEU A 39 -4.20 10.35 -4.60
N ALA A 40 -4.33 9.26 -5.35
CA ALA A 40 -3.42 8.13 -5.25
C ALA A 40 -1.99 8.51 -5.65
N PHE A 41 -1.81 9.28 -6.70
CA PHE A 41 -0.50 9.79 -7.10
C PHE A 41 0.09 10.74 -6.06
N THR A 42 -0.73 11.64 -5.48
CA THR A 42 -0.31 12.52 -4.38
C THR A 42 0.13 11.72 -3.16
N THR A 43 -0.59 10.65 -2.81
CA THR A 43 -0.22 9.75 -1.71
C THR A 43 1.18 9.16 -1.91
N LEU A 44 1.49 8.74 -3.14
CA LEU A 44 2.82 8.20 -3.48
C LEU A 44 3.91 9.27 -3.37
N LEU A 45 3.68 10.48 -3.88
CA LEU A 45 4.65 11.57 -3.79
C LEU A 45 4.94 12.01 -2.36
N CYS A 46 3.92 11.96 -1.50
CA CYS A 46 4.06 12.30 -0.08
C CYS A 46 4.59 11.13 0.77
N GLU A 47 4.93 10.01 0.15
CA GLU A 47 5.33 8.78 0.84
C GLU A 47 4.33 8.35 1.94
N GLY A 48 3.05 8.66 1.73
CA GLY A 48 1.96 8.40 2.65
C GLY A 48 1.23 7.10 2.37
N HIS A 49 0.08 6.94 3.03
CA HIS A 49 -0.85 5.83 2.83
C HIS A 49 -2.25 6.38 2.65
N SER A 50 -3.15 5.63 2.00
CA SER A 50 -4.53 6.07 1.76
C SER A 50 -5.56 5.00 2.09
N LEU A 51 -6.69 5.46 2.60
CA LEU A 51 -7.89 4.64 2.78
C LEU A 51 -8.92 5.02 1.71
N PHE A 52 -9.35 4.04 0.92
CA PHE A 52 -10.46 4.18 -0.01
C PHE A 52 -11.76 3.70 0.63
N GLU A 53 -12.61 4.60 0.99
CA GLU A 53 -13.96 4.28 1.44
C GLU A 53 -14.93 4.27 0.27
N GLY A 54 -15.87 3.33 0.26
CA GLY A 54 -16.93 3.26 -0.74
C GLY A 54 -17.34 1.83 -1.09
N VAL A 55 -18.43 1.76 -1.85
CA VAL A 55 -19.05 0.49 -2.27
C VAL A 55 -18.11 -0.40 -3.09
N PRO A 56 -18.26 -1.73 -3.01
CA PRO A 56 -17.51 -2.68 -3.86
C PRO A 56 -17.74 -2.39 -5.35
N GLY A 57 -16.74 -2.71 -6.18
CA GLY A 57 -16.89 -2.65 -7.64
C GLY A 57 -16.45 -1.34 -8.31
N VAL A 58 -15.94 -0.34 -7.59
CA VAL A 58 -15.44 0.93 -8.16
C VAL A 58 -13.99 0.85 -8.67
N ALA A 59 -13.57 -0.29 -9.16
CA ALA A 59 -12.25 -0.50 -9.80
C ALA A 59 -11.01 -0.12 -8.93
N LYS A 60 -11.16 -0.07 -7.59
CA LYS A 60 -10.06 0.28 -6.65
C LYS A 60 -8.82 -0.58 -6.87
N THR A 61 -9.02 -1.90 -6.96
CA THR A 61 -7.93 -2.86 -7.24
C THR A 61 -7.27 -2.59 -8.59
N LEU A 62 -8.07 -2.30 -9.61
CA LEU A 62 -7.57 -1.99 -10.94
C LEU A 62 -6.75 -0.70 -10.94
N LEU A 63 -7.20 0.33 -10.22
CA LEU A 63 -6.49 1.61 -10.09
C LEU A 63 -5.10 1.40 -9.49
N VAL A 64 -5.00 0.79 -8.30
CA VAL A 64 -3.71 0.61 -7.61
C VAL A 64 -2.76 -0.28 -8.43
N ARG A 65 -3.30 -1.35 -9.03
CA ARG A 65 -2.52 -2.24 -9.91
C ARG A 65 -2.02 -1.53 -11.16
N THR A 66 -2.84 -0.67 -11.77
CA THR A 66 -2.45 0.11 -12.95
C THR A 66 -1.39 1.13 -12.60
N LEU A 67 -1.54 1.84 -11.48
CA LEU A 67 -0.51 2.76 -10.97
C LEU A 67 0.82 2.05 -10.73
N ALA A 68 0.82 0.90 -10.07
CA ALA A 68 2.02 0.11 -9.85
C ALA A 68 2.71 -0.24 -11.18
N ARG A 69 1.94 -0.66 -12.18
CA ARG A 69 2.48 -1.03 -13.50
C ARG A 69 3.04 0.18 -14.25
N VAL A 70 2.36 1.33 -14.20
CA VAL A 70 2.80 2.55 -14.89
C VAL A 70 4.08 3.11 -14.27
N LEU A 71 4.23 2.95 -12.96
CA LEU A 71 5.39 3.44 -12.19
C LEU A 71 6.51 2.40 -12.01
N ASP A 72 6.37 1.22 -12.63
CA ASP A 72 7.30 0.08 -12.49
C ASP A 72 7.57 -0.33 -11.02
N LEU A 73 6.50 -0.33 -10.21
CA LEU A 73 6.53 -0.69 -8.79
C LEU A 73 5.96 -2.11 -8.59
N ARG A 74 6.52 -2.85 -7.63
CA ARG A 74 6.00 -4.17 -7.25
C ARG A 74 4.64 -4.00 -6.59
N PHE A 75 3.65 -4.76 -7.04
CA PHE A 75 2.29 -4.75 -6.52
C PHE A 75 2.01 -6.00 -5.70
N GLY A 76 1.50 -5.81 -4.48
CA GLY A 76 0.96 -6.84 -3.63
C GLY A 76 -0.52 -6.57 -3.32
N ARG A 77 -1.31 -7.64 -3.15
CA ARG A 77 -2.69 -7.56 -2.67
C ARG A 77 -2.91 -8.55 -1.55
N VAL A 78 -3.54 -8.08 -0.47
CA VAL A 78 -4.03 -8.92 0.62
C VAL A 78 -5.51 -8.64 0.80
N GLN A 79 -6.31 -9.71 0.74
CA GLN A 79 -7.72 -9.67 1.13
C GLN A 79 -7.79 -9.89 2.64
N PHE A 80 -8.29 -8.93 3.38
CA PHE A 80 -8.45 -9.03 4.82
C PHE A 80 -9.71 -9.82 5.15
N THR A 81 -9.58 -10.83 6.02
CA THR A 81 -10.64 -11.74 6.45
C THR A 81 -10.58 -11.93 7.96
N ALA A 82 -11.67 -12.42 8.56
CA ALA A 82 -11.77 -12.58 10.01
C ALA A 82 -10.76 -13.57 10.62
N ASP A 83 -10.21 -14.45 9.80
CA ASP A 83 -9.20 -15.46 10.17
C ASP A 83 -7.76 -15.07 9.81
N LEU A 84 -7.55 -13.91 9.13
CA LEU A 84 -6.24 -13.45 8.72
C LEU A 84 -5.34 -13.13 9.92
N MET A 85 -4.17 -13.73 9.98
CA MET A 85 -3.19 -13.53 11.05
C MET A 85 -2.10 -12.53 10.65
N PRO A 86 -1.45 -11.85 11.60
CA PRO A 86 -0.31 -10.97 11.31
C PRO A 86 0.81 -11.67 10.51
N ALA A 87 1.07 -12.93 10.80
CA ALA A 87 2.08 -13.72 10.10
C ALA A 87 1.77 -13.94 8.61
N ASP A 88 0.49 -13.92 8.22
CA ASP A 88 0.08 -14.07 6.82
C ASP A 88 0.45 -12.84 5.98
N ILE A 89 0.50 -11.67 6.58
CA ILE A 89 0.89 -10.42 5.90
C ILE A 89 2.38 -10.11 6.04
N ILE A 90 2.97 -10.37 7.22
CA ILE A 90 4.38 -10.08 7.50
C ILE A 90 5.29 -11.17 6.92
N GLY A 91 4.87 -12.43 7.04
CA GLY A 91 5.71 -13.57 6.73
C GLY A 91 6.13 -14.35 7.97
N THR A 92 6.81 -15.45 7.76
CA THR A 92 7.16 -16.42 8.82
C THR A 92 8.57 -16.96 8.65
N PRO A 93 9.25 -17.33 9.74
CA PRO A 93 10.45 -18.16 9.64
C PRO A 93 10.09 -19.58 9.19
N VAL A 94 10.80 -20.09 8.20
CA VAL A 94 10.61 -21.41 7.63
C VAL A 94 11.88 -22.23 7.82
N LEU A 95 11.75 -23.43 8.37
CA LEU A 95 12.87 -24.36 8.52
C LEU A 95 13.36 -24.81 7.14
N GLN A 96 14.64 -24.62 6.86
CA GLN A 96 15.25 -25.11 5.62
C GLN A 96 15.55 -26.62 5.73
N PRO A 97 14.95 -27.46 4.86
CA PRO A 97 15.27 -28.87 4.85
C PRO A 97 16.75 -29.10 4.59
N GLY A 98 17.38 -29.88 5.48
CA GLY A 98 18.80 -30.27 5.35
C GLY A 98 19.82 -29.30 5.95
N GLN A 99 19.44 -28.09 6.36
CA GLN A 99 20.36 -27.14 7.00
C GLN A 99 20.07 -26.96 8.50
N GLY A 100 18.89 -27.35 8.99
CA GLY A 100 18.48 -27.15 10.39
C GLY A 100 18.32 -25.70 10.83
N GLU A 101 18.35 -24.75 9.89
CA GLU A 101 18.27 -23.32 10.14
C GLU A 101 16.91 -22.76 9.73
N PHE A 102 16.42 -21.78 10.50
CA PHE A 102 15.22 -21.02 10.14
C PHE A 102 15.61 -19.85 9.24
N ARG A 103 14.91 -19.72 8.13
CA ARG A 103 15.04 -18.58 7.24
C ARG A 103 13.73 -17.82 7.17
N PHE A 104 13.79 -16.49 7.31
CA PHE A 104 12.63 -15.65 7.13
C PHE A 104 12.12 -15.71 5.68
N ARG A 105 10.85 -16.06 5.53
CA ARG A 105 10.11 -15.99 4.27
C ARG A 105 9.21 -14.76 4.31
N PRO A 106 9.54 -13.69 3.56
CA PRO A 106 8.75 -12.48 3.53
C PRO A 106 7.31 -12.74 3.07
N GLY A 107 6.36 -12.09 3.72
CA GLY A 107 4.97 -12.06 3.32
C GLY A 107 4.67 -10.96 2.30
N PRO A 108 3.40 -10.80 1.90
CA PRO A 108 2.96 -9.80 0.92
C PRO A 108 3.22 -8.35 1.32
N LEU A 109 3.51 -8.08 2.59
CA LEU A 109 3.92 -6.76 3.09
C LEU A 109 5.19 -6.25 2.41
N PHE A 110 6.10 -7.14 1.98
CA PHE A 110 7.37 -6.79 1.37
C PHE A 110 7.23 -6.50 -0.13
N THR A 111 6.48 -5.45 -0.43
CA THR A 111 6.21 -4.95 -1.78
C THR A 111 6.36 -3.43 -1.80
N ASP A 112 6.20 -2.79 -2.96
CA ASP A 112 6.23 -1.33 -3.06
C ASP A 112 4.83 -0.72 -2.91
N LEU A 113 3.83 -1.26 -3.63
CA LEU A 113 2.43 -0.88 -3.45
C LEU A 113 1.63 -2.08 -2.92
N LEU A 114 1.14 -1.95 -1.70
CA LEU A 114 0.25 -2.94 -1.08
C LEU A 114 -1.20 -2.46 -1.16
N LEU A 115 -2.08 -3.27 -1.75
CA LEU A 115 -3.52 -3.12 -1.60
C LEU A 115 -4.00 -3.99 -0.44
N ALA A 116 -4.39 -3.36 0.67
CA ALA A 116 -5.03 -3.99 1.82
C ALA A 116 -6.55 -3.93 1.63
N ASP A 117 -7.12 -4.99 1.04
CA ASP A 117 -8.52 -4.98 0.63
C ASP A 117 -9.43 -5.41 1.79
N GLU A 118 -10.47 -4.61 2.09
CA GLU A 118 -11.41 -4.80 3.20
C GLU A 118 -10.72 -4.89 4.58
N ILE A 119 -9.85 -3.92 4.88
CA ILE A 119 -9.00 -3.92 6.09
C ILE A 119 -9.81 -4.10 7.39
N ASN A 120 -11.03 -3.59 7.45
CA ASN A 120 -11.92 -3.68 8.59
C ASN A 120 -12.49 -5.08 8.84
N ARG A 121 -12.28 -6.07 7.97
CA ARG A 121 -12.70 -7.46 8.19
C ARG A 121 -11.71 -8.27 9.04
N ALA A 122 -10.46 -7.86 9.12
CA ALA A 122 -9.48 -8.59 9.92
C ALA A 122 -9.53 -8.19 11.40
N PRO A 123 -9.12 -9.11 12.31
CA PRO A 123 -9.02 -8.81 13.73
C PRO A 123 -8.09 -7.63 14.02
N ALA A 124 -8.38 -6.90 15.10
CA ALA A 124 -7.61 -5.72 15.51
C ALA A 124 -6.10 -5.97 15.60
N LYS A 125 -5.67 -7.19 15.99
CA LYS A 125 -4.26 -7.57 16.06
C LYS A 125 -3.59 -7.54 14.68
N THR A 126 -4.29 -7.98 13.64
CA THR A 126 -3.77 -8.01 12.26
C THR A 126 -3.75 -6.60 11.67
N GLN A 127 -4.78 -5.80 11.95
CA GLN A 127 -4.79 -4.37 11.60
C GLN A 127 -3.63 -3.62 12.25
N ALA A 128 -3.42 -3.82 13.57
CA ALA A 128 -2.33 -3.18 14.31
C ALA A 128 -0.95 -3.53 13.75
N ALA A 129 -0.74 -4.78 13.34
CA ALA A 129 0.51 -5.21 12.72
C ALA A 129 0.79 -4.49 11.37
N LEU A 130 -0.25 -4.25 10.57
CA LEU A 130 -0.11 -3.46 9.35
C LEU A 130 0.19 -2.00 9.66
N LEU A 131 -0.53 -1.38 10.62
CA LEU A 131 -0.33 0.01 11.02
C LEU A 131 1.07 0.25 11.59
N GLU A 132 1.57 -0.68 12.43
CA GLU A 132 2.95 -0.65 12.94
C GLU A 132 3.95 -0.66 11.78
N ALA A 133 3.77 -1.57 10.81
CA ALA A 133 4.64 -1.65 9.64
C ALA A 133 4.61 -0.38 8.77
N MET A 134 3.46 0.29 8.68
CA MET A 134 3.31 1.57 7.99
C MET A 134 4.07 2.70 8.69
N GLN A 135 3.98 2.77 10.02
CA GLN A 135 4.66 3.79 10.84
C GLN A 135 6.17 3.59 10.89
N GLU A 136 6.59 2.35 11.15
CA GLU A 136 8.01 2.01 11.36
C GLU A 136 8.77 1.76 10.04
N ARG A 137 8.07 1.65 8.91
CA ARG A 137 8.61 1.18 7.61
C ARG A 137 9.44 -0.10 7.74
N ALA A 138 9.03 -0.97 8.65
CA ALA A 138 9.68 -2.24 8.95
C ALA A 138 8.69 -3.19 9.62
N ALA A 139 9.03 -4.48 9.60
CA ALA A 139 8.35 -5.49 10.39
C ALA A 139 9.36 -6.25 11.25
N THR A 140 8.98 -6.60 12.48
CA THR A 140 9.82 -7.36 13.40
C THR A 140 9.33 -8.80 13.48
N VAL A 141 10.22 -9.76 13.17
CA VAL A 141 9.95 -11.20 13.26
C VAL A 141 11.05 -11.86 14.11
N ASP A 142 10.65 -12.56 15.15
CA ASP A 142 11.56 -13.23 16.09
C ASP A 142 12.70 -12.31 16.57
N GLY A 143 12.37 -11.05 16.89
CA GLY A 143 13.33 -10.05 17.36
C GLY A 143 14.21 -9.45 16.27
N THR A 144 14.09 -9.90 15.02
CA THR A 144 14.85 -9.34 13.89
C THR A 144 13.98 -8.33 13.13
N ARG A 145 14.53 -7.12 12.93
CA ARG A 145 13.87 -6.05 12.17
C ARG A 145 14.16 -6.20 10.69
N HIS A 146 13.11 -6.29 9.89
CA HIS A 146 13.16 -6.36 8.43
C HIS A 146 12.60 -5.06 7.85
N ALA A 147 13.47 -4.27 7.22
CA ALA A 147 13.06 -3.00 6.59
C ALA A 147 12.19 -3.25 5.37
N LEU A 148 11.17 -2.41 5.20
CA LEU A 148 10.36 -2.34 3.98
C LEU A 148 11.06 -1.45 2.94
N GLY A 149 10.65 -1.59 1.68
CA GLY A 149 11.21 -0.80 0.59
C GLY A 149 10.97 0.71 0.76
N PRO A 150 11.78 1.57 0.11
CA PRO A 150 11.65 3.02 0.22
C PRO A 150 10.32 3.55 -0.32
N HIS A 151 9.71 2.84 -1.25
CA HIS A 151 8.44 3.22 -1.89
C HIS A 151 7.22 2.54 -1.25
N PHE A 152 7.40 1.88 -0.07
CA PHE A 152 6.31 1.16 0.56
C PHE A 152 5.13 2.08 0.87
N THR A 153 4.04 1.85 0.14
CA THR A 153 2.78 2.58 0.26
C THR A 153 1.63 1.59 0.36
N VAL A 154 0.73 1.82 1.30
CA VAL A 154 -0.49 1.04 1.48
C VAL A 154 -1.68 1.82 0.96
N PHE A 155 -2.46 1.19 0.09
CA PHE A 155 -3.80 1.58 -0.26
C PHE A 155 -4.76 0.60 0.40
N ALA A 156 -5.43 1.02 1.46
CA ALA A 156 -6.43 0.22 2.14
C ALA A 156 -7.82 0.47 1.54
N THR A 157 -8.68 -0.53 1.57
CA THR A 157 -10.11 -0.34 1.25
C THR A 157 -10.97 -0.69 2.45
N GLN A 158 -12.08 0.02 2.57
CA GLN A 158 -13.12 -0.25 3.54
C GLN A 158 -14.48 -0.13 2.87
N ASN A 159 -15.37 -1.06 3.20
CA ASN A 159 -16.78 -0.95 2.82
C ASN A 159 -17.57 -0.43 4.03
N PRO A 160 -18.04 0.82 4.03
CA PRO A 160 -18.74 1.40 5.18
C PRO A 160 -20.16 0.83 5.38
N ILE A 161 -20.71 0.14 4.38
CA ILE A 161 -22.08 -0.40 4.43
C ILE A 161 -22.11 -1.77 5.10
N GLU A 162 -21.06 -2.55 5.00
CA GLU A 162 -20.95 -3.86 5.65
C GLU A 162 -20.49 -3.69 7.09
N GLN A 163 -21.42 -3.74 8.04
CA GLN A 163 -21.14 -3.67 9.48
C GLN A 163 -21.00 -5.07 10.11
N GLU A 164 -21.60 -6.09 9.53
CA GLU A 164 -21.56 -7.45 10.06
C GLU A 164 -20.20 -8.10 9.78
N GLY A 165 -19.58 -8.63 10.83
CA GLY A 165 -18.24 -9.25 10.71
C GLY A 165 -17.09 -8.28 10.48
N THR A 166 -17.25 -7.00 10.84
CA THR A 166 -16.19 -5.98 10.73
C THR A 166 -15.73 -5.51 12.11
N TYR A 167 -14.48 -5.03 12.16
CA TYR A 167 -13.86 -4.43 13.34
C TYR A 167 -13.55 -2.96 13.03
N PRO A 168 -13.78 -2.03 13.97
CA PRO A 168 -13.38 -0.64 13.78
C PRO A 168 -11.86 -0.56 13.57
N LEU A 169 -11.44 0.38 12.72
CA LEU A 169 -10.01 0.69 12.62
C LEU A 169 -9.56 1.34 13.93
N PRO A 170 -8.35 1.04 14.43
CA PRO A 170 -7.79 1.73 15.58
C PRO A 170 -7.71 3.24 15.33
N GLU A 171 -8.06 4.03 16.32
CA GLU A 171 -7.79 5.48 16.28
C GLU A 171 -6.27 5.69 16.37
N ALA A 172 -5.73 6.52 15.48
CA ALA A 172 -4.31 6.83 15.42
C ALA A 172 -3.95 7.99 16.37
#